data_85dbf41b1c860b61038603bcd1c3a02d
#
_entry.id   85dbf41b1c860b61038603bcd1c3a02d
#
_cell.length_a   1.000
_cell.length_b   1.000
_cell.length_c   1.000
_cell.angle_alpha   90.00
_cell.angle_beta   90.00
_cell.angle_gamma   90.00
#
_symmetry.space_group_name_H-M   'P 1'
#
loop_
_entity.id
_entity.type
_entity.pdbx_description
1 polymer ?
#
loop_
_entity_poly.entity_id
_entity_poly.type
_entity_poly.pdbx_seq_one_letter_code
_entity_poly.pdbx_strand_id
1 'polypeptide(L)'
;MMRVLLIAGAFVLGAAAPVSIELPGEFVPFADIAGGPSAEAVTGNCLSCHSAEMVLNQPKMTGAEWQGVVAKMRTAYHAPIDAADDAAIVAWLAAMQTKSLTR
;
A
#
# COMPACT_ATOMS: atom_id res chain seq x y z
N MET A 1 -35.05 -43.13 -41.75
CA MET A 1 -34.12 -42.00 -41.93
C MET A 1 -34.40 -40.98 -40.84
N MET A 2 -33.62 -40.99 -39.81
CA MET A 2 -33.80 -40.12 -38.65
C MET A 2 -32.95 -38.85 -38.88
N ARG A 3 -33.61 -37.70 -39.06
CA ARG A 3 -32.95 -36.38 -39.20
C ARG A 3 -32.60 -35.85 -37.82
N VAL A 4 -31.33 -35.89 -37.47
CA VAL A 4 -30.79 -35.27 -36.28
C VAL A 4 -30.71 -33.75 -36.53
N LEU A 5 -31.57 -32.99 -35.87
CA LEU A 5 -31.47 -31.52 -35.84
C LEU A 5 -30.38 -31.13 -34.83
N LEU A 6 -29.24 -30.67 -35.32
CA LEU A 6 -28.20 -30.03 -34.53
C LEU A 6 -28.66 -28.59 -34.24
N ILE A 7 -29.10 -28.31 -33.00
CA ILE A 7 -29.36 -26.97 -32.54
C ILE A 7 -28.01 -26.39 -32.08
N ALA A 8 -27.41 -25.54 -32.91
CA ALA A 8 -26.24 -24.78 -32.56
C ALA A 8 -26.70 -23.61 -31.64
N GLY A 9 -26.55 -23.81 -30.34
CA GLY A 9 -26.75 -22.74 -29.34
C GLY A 9 -25.63 -21.71 -29.46
N ALA A 10 -25.96 -20.52 -29.95
CA ALA A 10 -25.05 -19.38 -29.93
C ALA A 10 -24.97 -18.87 -28.49
N PHE A 11 -23.87 -19.14 -27.79
CA PHE A 11 -23.54 -18.50 -26.53
C PHE A 11 -23.13 -17.07 -26.82
N VAL A 12 -24.03 -16.12 -26.61
CA VAL A 12 -23.68 -14.69 -26.59
C VAL A 12 -23.00 -14.40 -25.24
N LEU A 13 -21.68 -14.44 -25.23
CA LEU A 13 -20.91 -13.88 -24.12
C LEU A 13 -21.09 -12.36 -24.14
N GLY A 14 -22.01 -11.88 -23.34
CA GLY A 14 -22.14 -10.45 -23.10
C GLY A 14 -20.87 -9.95 -22.42
N ALA A 15 -20.01 -9.29 -23.16
CA ALA A 15 -18.88 -8.57 -22.58
C ALA A 15 -19.46 -7.40 -21.77
N ALA A 16 -19.43 -7.52 -20.43
CA ALA A 16 -19.74 -6.41 -19.58
C ALA A 16 -18.70 -5.29 -19.83
N ALA A 17 -19.19 -4.09 -20.15
CA ALA A 17 -18.30 -2.93 -20.30
C ALA A 17 -17.57 -2.67 -18.97
N PRO A 18 -16.27 -2.33 -19.02
CA PRO A 18 -15.54 -1.99 -17.80
C PRO A 18 -16.21 -0.78 -17.12
N VAL A 19 -16.48 -0.92 -15.84
CA VAL A 19 -17.02 0.17 -15.03
C VAL A 19 -15.86 0.94 -14.43
N SER A 20 -15.77 2.22 -14.74
CA SER A 20 -14.83 3.11 -14.07
C SER A 20 -15.38 3.44 -12.68
N ILE A 21 -14.63 3.10 -11.65
CA ILE A 21 -14.96 3.42 -10.25
C ILE A 21 -14.01 4.53 -9.83
N GLU A 22 -14.57 5.70 -9.52
CA GLU A 22 -13.82 6.74 -8.83
C GLU A 22 -13.75 6.38 -7.35
N LEU A 23 -12.51 6.23 -6.85
CA LEU A 23 -12.28 5.99 -5.43
C LEU A 23 -12.54 7.30 -4.68
N PRO A 24 -13.33 7.28 -3.59
CA PRO A 24 -13.51 8.46 -2.76
C PRO A 24 -12.21 8.78 -2.03
N GLY A 25 -11.80 10.01 -2.09
CA GLY A 25 -10.67 10.54 -1.35
C GLY A 25 -9.50 10.99 -2.22
N GLU A 26 -8.84 12.02 -1.77
CA GLU A 26 -7.60 12.50 -2.36
C GLU A 26 -6.42 11.68 -1.81
N PHE A 27 -5.39 11.50 -2.63
CA PHE A 27 -4.12 10.96 -2.14
C PHE A 27 -3.52 11.96 -1.13
N VAL A 28 -3.47 11.56 0.14
CA VAL A 28 -2.88 12.36 1.21
C VAL A 28 -1.51 11.81 1.55
N PRO A 29 -0.42 12.49 1.18
CA PRO A 29 0.92 12.08 1.56
C PRO A 29 1.12 12.21 3.07
N PHE A 30 2.11 11.49 3.60
CA PHE A 30 2.54 11.74 4.96
C PHE A 30 3.18 13.12 5.10
N ALA A 31 2.99 13.75 6.25
CA ALA A 31 3.61 15.04 6.56
C ALA A 31 5.03 14.84 7.12
N ASP A 32 5.89 15.79 6.83
CA ASP A 32 7.22 15.86 7.46
C ASP A 32 7.11 15.99 8.97
N ILE A 33 8.05 15.41 9.68
CA ILE A 33 8.15 15.60 11.13
C ILE A 33 8.83 16.95 11.40
N ALA A 34 8.12 17.86 12.02
CA ALA A 34 8.67 19.19 12.37
C ALA A 34 9.94 19.06 13.22
N GLY A 35 11.07 19.56 12.71
CA GLY A 35 12.39 19.40 13.33
C GLY A 35 12.96 17.98 13.27
N GLY A 36 12.42 17.14 12.41
CA GLY A 36 12.80 15.74 12.25
C GLY A 36 12.86 15.30 10.80
N PRO A 37 12.71 13.98 10.54
CA PRO A 37 12.84 13.40 9.20
C PRO A 37 11.74 13.87 8.23
N SER A 38 12.11 13.98 6.94
CA SER A 38 11.17 14.15 5.83
C SER A 38 10.32 12.88 5.64
N ALA A 39 9.08 13.07 5.19
CA ALA A 39 8.15 12.00 4.84
C ALA A 39 8.30 11.48 3.41
N GLU A 40 9.23 12.01 2.62
CA GLU A 40 9.37 11.69 1.20
C GLU A 40 9.56 10.18 0.97
N ALA A 41 10.53 9.57 1.63
CA ALA A 41 10.84 8.15 1.45
C ALA A 41 9.67 7.25 1.90
N VAL A 42 9.04 7.53 3.05
CA VAL A 42 7.92 6.73 3.55
C VAL A 42 6.67 6.92 2.67
N THR A 43 6.42 8.12 2.19
CA THR A 43 5.30 8.40 1.27
C THR A 43 5.47 7.63 -0.04
N GLY A 44 6.63 7.73 -0.67
CA GLY A 44 6.90 7.09 -1.96
C GLY A 44 6.89 5.56 -1.91
N ASN A 45 7.42 4.98 -0.83
CA ASN A 45 7.55 3.53 -0.73
C ASN A 45 6.34 2.82 -0.10
N CYS A 46 5.60 3.45 0.82
CA CYS A 46 4.54 2.79 1.57
C CYS A 46 3.14 3.00 0.98
N LEU A 47 2.82 4.22 0.51
CA LEU A 47 1.47 4.56 0.05
C LEU A 47 1.12 4.01 -1.33
N SER A 48 2.05 3.37 -2.04
CA SER A 48 1.75 2.64 -3.26
C SER A 48 0.93 1.37 -3.01
N CYS A 49 0.97 0.80 -1.81
CA CYS A 49 0.30 -0.46 -1.46
C CYS A 49 -0.61 -0.36 -0.22
N HIS A 50 -0.38 0.61 0.66
CA HIS A 50 -1.10 0.78 1.93
C HIS A 50 -1.75 2.16 2.02
N SER A 51 -2.85 2.25 2.79
CA SER A 51 -3.38 3.53 3.21
C SER A 51 -2.50 4.16 4.31
N ALA A 52 -2.56 5.48 4.43
CA ALA A 52 -1.85 6.18 5.50
C ALA A 52 -2.27 5.67 6.89
N GLU A 53 -3.56 5.44 7.11
CA GLU A 53 -4.08 4.93 8.38
C GLU A 53 -3.48 3.59 8.76
N MET A 54 -3.26 2.69 7.81
CA MET A 54 -2.64 1.39 8.09
C MET A 54 -1.25 1.56 8.69
N VAL A 55 -0.48 2.53 8.24
CA VAL A 55 0.85 2.82 8.76
C VAL A 55 0.79 3.55 10.10
N LEU A 56 -0.09 4.57 10.20
CA LEU A 56 -0.19 5.43 11.38
C LEU A 56 -0.76 4.73 12.61
N ASN A 57 -1.61 3.71 12.42
CA ASN A 57 -2.29 2.99 13.51
C ASN A 57 -1.58 1.70 13.94
N GLN A 58 -0.32 1.50 13.56
CA GLN A 58 0.46 0.36 14.02
C GLN A 58 0.79 0.47 15.53
N PRO A 59 0.92 -0.67 16.22
CA PRO A 59 1.42 -0.67 17.59
C PRO A 59 2.76 0.06 17.71
N LYS A 60 3.04 0.56 18.91
CA LYS A 60 4.32 1.21 19.17
C LYS A 60 5.48 0.22 18.95
N MET A 61 6.42 0.60 18.13
CA MET A 61 7.58 -0.19 17.77
C MET A 61 8.88 0.60 17.89
N THR A 62 9.94 -0.08 18.23
CA THR A 62 11.30 0.45 18.19
C THR A 62 11.79 0.62 16.76
N GLY A 63 12.86 1.38 16.55
CA GLY A 63 13.49 1.48 15.22
C GLY A 63 13.94 0.13 14.66
N ALA A 64 14.43 -0.77 15.51
CA ALA A 64 14.83 -2.12 15.08
C ALA A 64 13.64 -2.97 14.62
N GLU A 65 12.48 -2.86 15.30
CA GLU A 65 11.25 -3.53 14.89
C GLU A 65 10.73 -2.96 13.57
N TRP A 66 10.76 -1.63 13.39
CA TRP A 66 10.41 -1.00 12.12
C TRP A 66 11.32 -1.45 10.98
N GLN A 67 12.62 -1.58 11.24
CA GLN A 67 13.56 -2.12 10.25
C GLN A 67 13.18 -3.56 9.86
N GLY A 68 12.77 -4.37 10.81
CA GLY A 68 12.24 -5.72 10.55
C GLY A 68 10.98 -5.71 9.69
N VAL A 69 10.06 -4.77 9.93
CA VAL A 69 8.85 -4.60 9.11
C VAL A 69 9.20 -4.23 7.66
N VAL A 70 10.08 -3.25 7.46
CA VAL A 70 10.52 -2.84 6.11
C VAL A 70 11.19 -4.01 5.37
N ALA A 71 12.07 -4.74 6.04
CA ALA A 71 12.72 -5.92 5.48
C ALA A 71 11.69 -7.00 5.09
N LYS A 72 10.68 -7.24 5.93
CA LYS A 72 9.60 -8.20 5.66
C LYS A 72 8.75 -7.76 4.45
N MET A 73 8.41 -6.47 4.33
CA MET A 73 7.68 -5.97 3.15
C MET A 73 8.45 -6.28 1.86
N ARG A 74 9.76 -6.10 1.87
CA ARG A 74 10.62 -6.39 0.70
C ARG A 74 10.73 -7.89 0.43
N THR A 75 11.01 -8.71 1.43
CA THR A 75 11.34 -10.12 1.24
C THR A 75 10.11 -11.03 1.13
N ALA A 76 9.09 -10.83 1.94
CA ALA A 76 7.89 -11.66 1.97
C ALA A 76 6.80 -11.17 1.00
N TYR A 77 6.63 -9.86 0.86
CA TYR A 77 5.58 -9.26 0.05
C TYR A 77 6.09 -8.66 -1.27
N HIS A 78 7.40 -8.76 -1.53
CA HIS A 78 8.04 -8.26 -2.76
C HIS A 78 7.79 -6.77 -3.03
N ALA A 79 7.65 -5.97 -1.97
CA ALA A 79 7.48 -4.54 -2.10
C ALA A 79 8.73 -3.90 -2.75
N PRO A 80 8.56 -3.03 -3.74
CA PRO A 80 9.67 -2.41 -4.47
C PRO A 80 10.28 -1.25 -3.67
N ILE A 81 10.73 -1.53 -2.45
CA ILE A 81 11.38 -0.54 -1.57
C ILE A 81 12.86 -0.53 -1.88
N ASP A 82 13.40 0.65 -2.21
CA ASP A 82 14.84 0.82 -2.38
C ASP A 82 15.54 0.68 -1.01
N ALA A 83 16.58 -0.14 -0.96
CA ALA A 83 17.36 -0.33 0.27
C ALA A 83 18.04 0.95 0.74
N ALA A 84 18.34 1.89 -0.17
CA ALA A 84 18.87 3.20 0.17
C ALA A 84 17.91 4.05 1.02
N ASP A 85 16.59 3.79 0.94
CA ASP A 85 15.57 4.52 1.67
C ASP A 85 15.30 3.96 3.08
N ASP A 86 15.81 2.78 3.42
CA ASP A 86 15.50 2.10 4.69
C ASP A 86 15.74 2.98 5.91
N ALA A 87 16.88 3.65 5.98
CA ALA A 87 17.23 4.51 7.11
C ALA A 87 16.27 5.69 7.25
N ALA A 88 15.90 6.34 6.16
CA ALA A 88 14.96 7.46 6.15
C ALA A 88 13.55 7.03 6.53
N ILE A 89 13.08 5.90 6.01
CA ILE A 89 11.78 5.30 6.34
C ILE A 89 11.71 4.99 7.84
N VAL A 90 12.68 4.26 8.37
CA VAL A 90 12.71 3.86 9.79
C VAL A 90 12.82 5.08 10.71
N ALA A 91 13.63 6.07 10.35
CA ALA A 91 13.74 7.30 11.13
C ALA A 91 12.40 8.06 11.22
N TRP A 92 11.67 8.16 10.10
CA TRP A 92 10.37 8.82 10.09
C TRP A 92 9.32 8.04 10.92
N LEU A 93 9.24 6.72 10.75
CA LEU A 93 8.29 5.86 11.47
C LEU A 93 8.51 5.92 12.99
N ALA A 94 9.75 5.84 13.44
CA ALA A 94 10.10 5.96 14.86
C ALA A 94 9.76 7.36 15.42
N ALA A 95 10.06 8.43 14.68
CA ALA A 95 9.78 9.79 15.10
C ALA A 95 8.26 10.09 15.14
N MET A 96 7.50 9.57 14.18
CA MET A 96 6.04 9.67 14.12
C MET A 96 5.40 9.10 15.39
N GLN A 97 5.82 7.91 15.82
CA GLN A 97 5.28 7.27 17.02
C GLN A 97 5.69 7.98 18.32
N THR A 98 6.86 8.59 18.36
CA THR A 98 7.28 9.39 19.52
C THR A 98 6.43 10.65 19.69
N LYS A 99 6.07 11.33 18.60
CA LYS A 99 5.20 12.51 18.63
C LYS A 99 3.75 12.21 18.95
N SER A 100 3.24 11.05 18.55
CA SER A 100 1.87 10.63 18.86
C SER A 100 1.60 10.48 20.37
N LEU A 101 2.64 10.33 21.17
CA LEU A 101 2.55 10.19 22.63
C LEU A 101 2.53 11.54 23.40
N THR A 102 2.76 12.65 22.71
CA THR A 102 2.79 13.99 23.29
C THR A 102 1.50 14.79 23.06
N ARG A 103 0.42 14.13 22.66
CA ARG A 103 -0.93 14.73 22.53
C ARG A 103 -1.82 14.37 23.70
#